data_93346df2d44376c81d50638c6f5c5131
#
_entry.id   93346df2d44376c81d50638c6f5c5131
#
_cell.length_a   1.000
_cell.length_b   1.000
_cell.length_c   1.000
_cell.angle_alpha   90.00
_cell.angle_beta   90.00
_cell.angle_gamma   90.00
#
_symmetry.space_group_name_H-M   'P 1'
#
loop_
_entity.id
_entity.type
_entity.pdbx_description
1 polymer ?
#
loop_
_entity_poly.entity_id
_entity_poly.type
_entity_poly.pdbx_seq_one_letter_code
_entity_poly.pdbx_strand_id
1 'polypeptide(L)'
;MKVHLRVFVEIENLGKAMNALTDAGITGFYILEYKGMSPQDWKGFSIKEDPKSAIGMIRDYATDAVLICSVVDEERVDGIIESVEEALEGEKYTILEVPIRKIIVSNGKHEAKEDRAETWLLEKEVPCFYCGENAVQRIRIDMNNGKIWCTNCGAARYYTLKTVEVPGKSEGGK
;
A
#
# COMPACT_ATOMS: atom_id res chain seq x y z
N MET A 1 13.34 19.65 -5.95
CA MET A 1 11.90 19.69 -5.56
C MET A 1 11.41 18.26 -5.32
N LYS A 2 10.26 18.03 -4.66
CA LYS A 2 9.65 16.69 -4.55
C LYS A 2 8.53 16.56 -5.55
N VAL A 3 8.37 15.37 -6.09
CA VAL A 3 7.37 15.02 -7.08
C VAL A 3 6.58 13.82 -6.61
N HIS A 4 5.28 13.85 -6.83
CA HIS A 4 4.41 12.70 -6.65
C HIS A 4 4.29 11.96 -7.99
N LEU A 5 5.04 10.90 -8.11
CA LEU A 5 5.03 10.02 -9.27
C LEU A 5 3.84 9.06 -9.15
N ARG A 6 3.05 8.95 -10.20
CA ARG A 6 1.88 8.08 -10.31
C ARG A 6 2.02 7.22 -11.55
N VAL A 7 2.00 5.91 -11.35
CA VAL A 7 2.11 4.93 -12.43
C VAL A 7 0.81 4.12 -12.48
N PHE A 8 0.09 4.24 -13.57
CA PHE A 8 -1.15 3.51 -13.85
C PHE A 8 -0.83 2.34 -14.75
N VAL A 9 -1.15 1.13 -14.32
CA VAL A 9 -0.91 -0.10 -15.08
C VAL A 9 -2.10 -1.05 -14.95
N GLU A 10 -2.28 -1.94 -15.90
CA GLU A 10 -3.18 -3.08 -15.74
C GLU A 10 -2.64 -3.99 -14.63
N ILE A 11 -3.52 -4.65 -13.88
CA ILE A 11 -3.15 -5.45 -12.70
C ILE A 11 -2.11 -6.54 -13.05
N GLU A 12 -2.16 -7.06 -14.25
CA GLU A 12 -1.24 -8.10 -14.75
C GLU A 12 0.21 -7.59 -14.83
N ASN A 13 0.39 -6.30 -15.06
CA ASN A 13 1.69 -5.63 -15.17
C ASN A 13 2.21 -5.04 -13.85
N LEU A 14 1.47 -5.21 -12.75
CA LEU A 14 1.86 -4.71 -11.44
C LEU A 14 3.27 -5.17 -11.04
N GLY A 15 3.56 -6.47 -11.22
CA GLY A 15 4.86 -7.03 -10.86
C GLY A 15 6.03 -6.40 -11.63
N LYS A 16 5.87 -6.17 -12.93
CA LYS A 16 6.89 -5.50 -13.78
C LYS A 16 7.14 -4.08 -13.29
N ALA A 17 6.08 -3.30 -13.12
CA ALA A 17 6.16 -1.92 -12.67
C ALA A 17 6.80 -1.81 -11.28
N MET A 18 6.41 -2.67 -10.34
CA MET A 18 6.94 -2.69 -8.98
C MET A 18 8.43 -3.03 -8.93
N ASN A 19 8.87 -4.01 -9.72
CA ASN A 19 10.29 -4.36 -9.81
C ASN A 19 11.10 -3.20 -10.38
N ALA A 20 10.65 -2.59 -11.47
CA ALA A 20 11.33 -1.44 -12.07
C ALA A 20 11.45 -0.26 -11.08
N LEU A 21 10.38 0.07 -10.37
CA LEU A 21 10.40 1.12 -9.35
C LEU A 21 11.37 0.80 -8.20
N THR A 22 11.41 -0.46 -7.76
CA THR A 22 12.30 -0.91 -6.69
C THR A 22 13.75 -0.89 -7.15
N ASP A 23 14.05 -1.38 -8.36
CA ASP A 23 15.39 -1.38 -8.94
C ASP A 23 15.90 0.05 -9.18
N ALA A 24 15.01 0.98 -9.54
CA ALA A 24 15.29 2.41 -9.58
C ALA A 24 15.47 3.05 -8.19
N GLY A 25 15.42 2.24 -7.11
CA GLY A 25 15.69 2.66 -5.73
C GLY A 25 14.54 3.40 -5.06
N ILE A 26 13.30 3.16 -5.46
CA ILE A 26 12.12 3.63 -4.73
C ILE A 26 11.85 2.67 -3.57
N THR A 27 11.83 3.21 -2.35
CA THR A 27 11.66 2.43 -1.11
C THR A 27 10.29 2.63 -0.45
N GLY A 28 9.52 3.63 -0.90
CA GLY A 28 8.22 3.96 -0.33
C GLY A 28 7.19 4.23 -1.41
N PHE A 29 6.12 3.43 -1.42
CA PHE A 29 4.99 3.62 -2.33
C PHE A 29 3.70 3.15 -1.65
N TYR A 30 2.58 3.58 -2.20
CA TYR A 30 1.27 3.03 -1.90
C TYR A 30 0.55 2.65 -3.19
N ILE A 31 -0.36 1.70 -3.08
CA ILE A 31 -1.07 1.11 -4.21
C ILE A 31 -2.55 1.28 -4.01
N LEU A 32 -3.25 1.65 -5.09
CA LEU A 32 -4.70 1.71 -5.15
C LEU A 32 -5.18 0.84 -6.31
N GLU A 33 -6.03 -0.12 -6.02
CA GLU A 33 -6.74 -0.90 -7.04
C GLU A 33 -7.98 -0.12 -7.49
N TYR A 34 -8.25 -0.13 -8.79
CA TYR A 34 -9.41 0.53 -9.36
C TYR A 34 -9.84 -0.16 -10.66
N LYS A 35 -11.06 0.12 -11.08
CA LYS A 35 -11.50 -0.21 -12.43
C LYS A 35 -11.36 1.04 -13.29
N GLY A 36 -10.62 0.92 -14.38
CA GLY A 36 -10.29 2.03 -15.26
C GLY A 36 -10.55 1.71 -16.73
N MET A 37 -10.69 2.77 -17.49
CA MET A 37 -10.80 2.72 -18.95
C MET A 37 -9.88 3.79 -19.53
N SER A 38 -9.06 3.43 -20.50
CA SER A 38 -8.21 4.41 -21.17
C SER A 38 -9.03 5.32 -22.10
N PRO A 39 -8.56 6.54 -22.41
CA PRO A 39 -9.20 7.38 -23.41
C PRO A 39 -9.28 6.74 -24.79
N GLN A 40 -8.42 5.78 -25.09
CA GLN A 40 -8.45 5.03 -26.34
C GLN A 40 -9.58 4.01 -26.39
N ASP A 41 -9.86 3.38 -25.25
CA ASP A 41 -10.94 2.41 -25.10
C ASP A 41 -12.32 3.12 -25.06
N TRP A 42 -12.31 4.40 -24.69
CA TRP A 42 -13.49 5.26 -24.66
C TRP A 42 -14.01 5.68 -26.05
N LYS A 43 -13.25 5.41 -27.14
CA LYS A 43 -13.65 5.79 -28.50
C LYS A 43 -14.92 5.07 -28.92
N GLY A 44 -16.01 5.79 -29.02
CA GLY A 44 -17.30 5.26 -29.46
C GLY A 44 -18.41 5.31 -28.42
N PHE A 45 -18.11 5.60 -27.17
CA PHE A 45 -19.12 5.82 -26.14
C PHE A 45 -19.68 7.24 -26.22
N SER A 46 -20.95 7.35 -26.51
CA SER A 46 -21.69 8.59 -26.33
C SER A 46 -22.61 8.40 -25.13
N ILE A 47 -22.30 9.07 -24.02
CA ILE A 47 -23.18 9.11 -22.85
C ILE A 47 -24.36 10.01 -23.19
N LYS A 48 -25.32 9.49 -23.95
CA LYS A 48 -26.59 10.17 -24.26
C LYS A 48 -27.74 9.65 -23.39
N GLU A 49 -27.49 8.60 -22.64
CA GLU A 49 -28.50 7.87 -21.90
C GLU A 49 -28.43 8.11 -20.39
N ASP A 50 -29.35 7.49 -19.66
CA ASP A 50 -29.42 7.57 -18.21
C ASP A 50 -28.05 7.32 -17.54
N PRO A 51 -27.63 8.18 -16.60
CA PRO A 51 -26.32 8.06 -15.92
C PRO A 51 -26.08 6.71 -15.25
N LYS A 52 -27.14 6.01 -14.82
CA LYS A 52 -27.01 4.68 -14.20
C LYS A 52 -26.63 3.61 -15.23
N SER A 53 -27.21 3.69 -16.42
CA SER A 53 -26.84 2.79 -17.53
C SER A 53 -25.43 3.04 -17.99
N ALA A 54 -25.00 4.30 -18.06
CA ALA A 54 -23.63 4.68 -18.40
C ALA A 54 -22.60 4.12 -17.40
N ILE A 55 -22.89 4.21 -16.10
CA ILE A 55 -22.02 3.67 -15.04
C ILE A 55 -21.95 2.12 -15.15
N GLY A 56 -23.07 1.47 -15.45
CA GLY A 56 -23.11 0.01 -15.69
C GLY A 56 -22.20 -0.38 -16.85
N MET A 57 -22.35 0.26 -18.01
CA MET A 57 -21.52 -0.01 -19.18
C MET A 57 -20.03 0.27 -18.91
N ILE A 58 -19.69 1.38 -18.26
CA ILE A 58 -18.29 1.68 -17.88
C ILE A 58 -17.73 0.56 -17.03
N ARG A 59 -18.49 0.06 -16.05
CA ARG A 59 -18.06 -1.05 -15.18
C ARG A 59 -17.79 -2.33 -15.94
N ASP A 60 -18.59 -2.63 -16.97
CA ASP A 60 -18.49 -3.86 -17.74
C ASP A 60 -17.30 -3.85 -18.71
N TYR A 61 -16.89 -2.66 -19.16
CA TYR A 61 -15.76 -2.48 -20.08
C TYR A 61 -14.46 -2.04 -19.42
N ALA A 62 -14.53 -1.61 -18.16
CA ALA A 62 -13.33 -1.21 -17.43
C ALA A 62 -12.46 -2.41 -17.06
N THR A 63 -11.16 -2.28 -17.29
CA THR A 63 -10.17 -3.27 -16.87
C THR A 63 -9.79 -3.08 -15.40
N ASP A 64 -9.39 -4.17 -14.75
CA ASP A 64 -8.80 -4.12 -13.42
C ASP A 64 -7.40 -3.51 -13.53
N ALA A 65 -7.21 -2.41 -12.86
CA ALA A 65 -6.00 -1.61 -12.95
C ALA A 65 -5.49 -1.21 -11.57
N VAL A 66 -4.24 -0.81 -11.55
CA VAL A 66 -3.54 -0.42 -10.32
C VAL A 66 -2.87 0.93 -10.52
N LEU A 67 -3.01 1.78 -9.53
CA LEU A 67 -2.27 3.02 -9.41
C LEU A 67 -1.19 2.86 -8.34
N ILE A 68 0.06 2.94 -8.76
CA ILE A 68 1.23 2.95 -7.87
C ILE A 68 1.65 4.39 -7.68
N CYS A 69 1.80 4.82 -6.43
CA CYS A 69 2.16 6.19 -6.08
C CYS A 69 3.42 6.22 -5.21
N SER A 70 4.34 7.10 -5.54
CA SER A 70 5.53 7.37 -4.75
C SER A 70 5.85 8.85 -4.70
N VAL A 71 6.59 9.28 -3.68
CA VAL A 71 7.14 10.62 -3.57
C VAL A 71 8.65 10.54 -3.76
N VAL A 72 9.13 11.15 -4.82
CA VAL A 72 10.52 11.07 -5.24
C VAL A 72 11.16 12.45 -5.35
N ASP A 73 12.49 12.50 -5.41
CA ASP A 73 13.21 13.72 -5.75
C ASP A 73 13.12 13.98 -7.25
N GLU A 74 12.86 15.23 -7.64
CA GLU A 74 12.74 15.66 -9.03
C GLU A 74 13.92 15.22 -9.89
N GLU A 75 15.13 15.32 -9.35
CA GLU A 75 16.38 14.96 -10.05
C GLU A 75 16.45 13.47 -10.43
N ARG A 76 15.61 12.63 -9.85
CA ARG A 76 15.58 11.18 -10.07
C ARG A 76 14.43 10.75 -10.97
N VAL A 77 13.47 11.64 -11.24
CA VAL A 77 12.22 11.30 -11.91
C VAL A 77 12.46 10.71 -13.29
N ASP A 78 13.29 11.36 -14.11
CA ASP A 78 13.55 10.93 -15.49
C ASP A 78 14.13 9.51 -15.55
N GLY A 79 15.13 9.20 -14.72
CA GLY A 79 15.72 7.86 -14.67
C GLY A 79 14.75 6.78 -14.14
N ILE A 80 13.84 7.17 -13.24
CA ILE A 80 12.80 6.25 -12.76
C ILE A 80 11.77 6.00 -13.87
N ILE A 81 11.35 7.02 -14.58
CA ILE A 81 10.42 6.91 -15.71
C ILE A 81 11.01 6.00 -16.78
N GLU A 82 12.26 6.24 -17.19
CA GLU A 82 12.97 5.42 -18.19
C GLU A 82 12.99 3.94 -17.79
N SER A 83 13.30 3.62 -16.53
CA SER A 83 13.29 2.24 -16.02
C SER A 83 11.91 1.59 -16.07
N VAL A 84 10.85 2.36 -15.80
CA VAL A 84 9.47 1.87 -15.86
C VAL A 84 9.01 1.68 -17.30
N GLU A 85 9.38 2.60 -18.20
CA GLU A 85 9.06 2.51 -19.63
C GLU A 85 9.72 1.29 -20.27
N GLU A 86 10.98 1.03 -19.94
CA GLU A 86 11.69 -0.17 -20.42
C GLU A 86 11.02 -1.46 -19.92
N ALA A 87 10.65 -1.53 -18.65
CA ALA A 87 10.01 -2.70 -18.06
C ALA A 87 8.58 -2.95 -18.59
N LEU A 88 7.91 -1.89 -19.05
CA LEU A 88 6.54 -1.94 -19.56
C LEU A 88 6.47 -1.80 -21.08
N GLU A 89 7.58 -2.04 -21.79
CA GLU A 89 7.60 -1.95 -23.24
C GLU A 89 6.53 -2.88 -23.86
N GLY A 90 5.70 -2.31 -24.73
CA GLY A 90 4.58 -3.01 -25.38
C GLY A 90 3.30 -3.13 -24.53
N GLU A 91 3.32 -2.69 -23.28
CA GLU A 91 2.17 -2.72 -22.39
C GLU A 91 1.43 -1.37 -22.36
N LYS A 92 0.20 -1.37 -21.85
CA LYS A 92 -0.55 -0.11 -21.61
C LYS A 92 -0.20 0.43 -20.23
N TYR A 93 0.28 1.66 -20.19
CA TYR A 93 0.52 2.36 -18.94
C TYR A 93 0.30 3.87 -19.09
N THR A 94 0.22 4.56 -17.97
CA THR A 94 0.24 6.02 -17.91
C THR A 94 1.09 6.44 -16.73
N ILE A 95 2.02 7.36 -16.94
CA ILE A 95 2.83 7.95 -15.87
C ILE A 95 2.45 9.41 -15.75
N LEU A 96 2.15 9.84 -14.52
CA LEU A 96 1.90 11.24 -14.19
C LEU A 96 2.93 11.72 -13.18
N GLU A 97 3.56 12.80 -13.52
CA GLU A 97 4.42 13.58 -12.65
C GLU A 97 3.63 14.77 -12.09
N VAL A 98 3.49 14.83 -10.77
CA VAL A 98 2.76 15.91 -10.10
C VAL A 98 3.69 16.65 -9.15
N PRO A 99 4.06 17.91 -9.45
CA PRO A 99 4.90 18.69 -8.58
C PRO A 99 4.26 18.90 -7.19
N ILE A 100 5.04 18.70 -6.14
CA ILE A 100 4.58 18.89 -4.77
C ILE A 100 5.05 20.24 -4.25
N ARG A 101 4.12 21.15 -4.02
CA ARG A 101 4.44 22.46 -3.48
C ARG A 101 4.85 22.43 -2.01
N LYS A 102 4.31 21.50 -1.23
CA LYS A 102 4.56 21.39 0.21
C LYS A 102 4.30 19.98 0.70
N ILE A 103 5.24 19.43 1.46
CA ILE A 103 5.08 18.20 2.23
C ILE A 103 5.21 18.55 3.70
N ILE A 104 4.27 18.10 4.50
CA ILE A 104 4.35 18.17 5.96
C ILE A 104 4.47 16.74 6.44
N VAL A 105 5.65 16.37 6.91
CA VAL A 105 5.88 15.09 7.58
C VAL A 105 5.84 15.37 9.08
N SER A 106 4.80 14.93 9.73
CA SER A 106 4.76 14.88 11.18
C SER A 106 5.52 13.62 11.60
N ASN A 107 6.75 13.77 12.00
CA ASN A 107 7.44 12.74 12.77
C ASN A 107 6.84 12.75 14.17
N GLY A 108 5.57 12.33 14.25
CA GLY A 108 4.82 12.39 15.48
C GLY A 108 5.64 11.80 16.62
N LYS A 109 6.36 12.65 17.35
CA LYS A 109 6.52 12.40 18.76
C LYS A 109 5.11 12.48 19.30
N HIS A 110 4.40 11.38 19.24
CA HIS A 110 3.30 11.17 20.13
C HIS A 110 3.95 11.18 21.52
N GLU A 111 4.01 12.34 22.14
CA GLU A 111 3.97 12.38 23.59
C GLU A 111 2.73 11.53 23.91
N ALA A 112 2.99 10.35 24.41
CA ALA A 112 1.94 9.46 24.87
C ALA A 112 1.16 10.28 25.89
N LYS A 113 -0.03 10.72 25.50
CA LYS A 113 -1.01 11.14 26.48
C LYS A 113 -1.27 9.90 27.32
N GLU A 114 -0.88 9.95 28.58
CA GLU A 114 -0.90 8.88 29.57
C GLU A 114 -2.28 8.26 29.85
N ASP A 115 -3.31 8.58 29.07
CA ASP A 115 -4.69 8.16 29.25
C ASP A 115 -5.23 7.22 28.17
N ARG A 116 -4.38 6.44 27.49
CA ARG A 116 -4.86 5.41 26.57
C ARG A 116 -4.54 4.03 27.11
N ALA A 117 -5.62 3.22 27.18
CA ALA A 117 -5.64 1.81 27.54
C ALA A 117 -4.30 1.09 27.34
N GLU A 118 -3.86 0.38 28.37
CA GLU A 118 -2.57 -0.28 28.51
C GLU A 118 -2.08 -0.90 27.20
N THR A 119 -1.02 -0.33 26.64
CA THR A 119 -0.37 -0.84 25.45
C THR A 119 0.66 -1.86 25.90
N TRP A 120 0.39 -3.13 25.71
CA TRP A 120 1.35 -4.18 26.00
C TRP A 120 2.46 -4.15 24.95
N LEU A 121 3.69 -4.01 25.40
CA LEU A 121 4.86 -4.16 24.56
C LEU A 121 5.61 -5.42 24.99
N LEU A 122 5.66 -6.41 24.10
CA LEU A 122 6.45 -7.61 24.29
C LEU A 122 7.62 -7.58 23.29
N GLU A 123 8.83 -7.85 23.79
CA GLU A 123 10.00 -8.05 22.96
C GLU A 123 10.45 -9.51 23.03
N LYS A 124 10.70 -10.10 21.88
CA LYS A 124 11.19 -11.49 21.81
C LYS A 124 12.14 -11.64 20.65
N GLU A 125 13.27 -12.28 20.90
CA GLU A 125 14.22 -12.65 19.88
C GLU A 125 13.77 -13.94 19.19
N VAL A 126 13.41 -13.83 17.93
CA VAL A 126 12.94 -14.94 17.09
C VAL A 126 13.32 -14.68 15.63
N PRO A 127 13.40 -15.72 14.79
CA PRO A 127 13.63 -15.53 13.35
C PRO A 127 12.56 -14.60 12.73
N CYS A 128 13.01 -13.61 12.00
CA CYS A 128 12.12 -12.73 11.28
C CYS A 128 11.53 -13.42 10.05
N PHE A 129 10.26 -13.32 9.86
CA PHE A 129 9.57 -13.92 8.71
C PHE A 129 10.03 -13.35 7.36
N TYR A 130 10.50 -12.09 7.33
CA TYR A 130 10.91 -11.42 6.10
C TYR A 130 12.41 -11.56 5.80
N CYS A 131 13.28 -11.32 6.78
CA CYS A 131 14.71 -11.40 6.55
C CYS A 131 15.35 -12.73 6.99
N GLY A 132 14.61 -13.60 7.68
CA GLY A 132 15.11 -14.89 8.19
C GLY A 132 16.09 -14.81 9.35
N GLU A 133 16.61 -13.61 9.66
CA GLU A 133 17.59 -13.40 10.71
C GLU A 133 16.95 -13.42 12.10
N ASN A 134 17.70 -13.98 13.07
CA ASN A 134 17.32 -13.84 14.47
C ASN A 134 17.46 -12.38 14.90
N ALA A 135 16.34 -11.77 15.21
CA ALA A 135 16.27 -10.39 15.61
C ALA A 135 15.17 -10.16 16.65
N VAL A 136 15.31 -9.11 17.42
CA VAL A 136 14.27 -8.72 18.36
C VAL A 136 13.03 -8.34 17.57
N GLN A 137 11.96 -9.08 17.80
CA GLN A 137 10.62 -8.73 17.31
C GLN A 137 9.90 -7.98 18.40
N ARG A 138 9.41 -6.79 18.08
CA ARG A 138 8.62 -5.97 19.00
C ARG A 138 7.15 -6.15 18.68
N ILE A 139 6.38 -6.50 19.70
CA ILE A 139 4.94 -6.75 19.59
C ILE A 139 4.21 -5.66 20.35
N ARG A 140 3.37 -4.94 19.66
CA ARG A 140 2.44 -3.99 20.24
C ARG A 140 1.02 -4.49 20.03
N ILE A 141 0.24 -4.49 21.08
CA ILE A 141 -1.18 -4.85 21.04
C ILE A 141 -1.96 -3.62 21.51
N ASP A 142 -2.91 -3.19 20.70
CA ASP A 142 -3.79 -2.07 21.00
C ASP A 142 -5.23 -2.51 20.73
N MET A 143 -5.99 -2.72 21.81
CA MET A 143 -7.36 -3.28 21.76
C MET A 143 -7.46 -4.53 20.88
N ASN A 144 -7.98 -4.39 19.65
CA ASN A 144 -8.22 -5.49 18.73
C ASN A 144 -7.17 -5.60 17.61
N ASN A 145 -6.13 -4.79 17.67
CA ASN A 145 -5.10 -4.77 16.65
C ASN A 145 -3.73 -5.09 17.24
N GLY A 146 -2.97 -5.91 16.54
CA GLY A 146 -1.60 -6.21 16.86
C GLY A 146 -0.66 -5.77 15.75
N LYS A 147 0.51 -5.28 16.12
CA LYS A 147 1.61 -4.99 15.22
C LYS A 147 2.87 -5.69 15.71
N ILE A 148 3.50 -6.48 14.83
CA ILE A 148 4.81 -7.08 15.07
C ILE A 148 5.76 -6.45 14.08
N TRP A 149 6.92 -5.96 14.56
CA TRP A 149 7.95 -5.42 13.67
C TRP A 149 9.34 -5.93 14.04
N CYS A 150 10.14 -6.13 13.03
CA CYS A 150 11.52 -6.57 13.16
C CYS A 150 12.45 -5.39 13.37
N THR A 151 13.28 -5.41 14.40
CA THR A 151 14.25 -4.34 14.66
C THR A 151 15.44 -4.37 13.69
N ASN A 152 15.68 -5.49 13.01
CA ASN A 152 16.77 -5.63 12.05
C ASN A 152 16.40 -5.06 10.67
N CYS A 153 15.32 -5.55 10.06
CA CYS A 153 14.94 -5.15 8.70
C CYS A 153 13.82 -4.10 8.64
N GLY A 154 13.22 -3.73 9.77
CA GLY A 154 12.11 -2.76 9.83
C GLY A 154 10.77 -3.27 9.32
N ALA A 155 10.71 -4.51 8.81
CA ALA A 155 9.45 -5.08 8.33
C ALA A 155 8.41 -5.18 9.45
N ALA A 156 7.17 -4.83 9.14
CA ALA A 156 6.06 -4.87 10.07
C ALA A 156 4.92 -5.74 9.54
N ARG A 157 4.27 -6.45 10.46
CA ARG A 157 3.08 -7.25 10.19
C ARG A 157 1.95 -6.82 11.13
N TYR A 158 0.76 -6.69 10.59
CA TYR A 158 -0.43 -6.28 11.32
C TYR A 158 -1.38 -7.45 11.46
N TYR A 159 -2.04 -7.54 12.62
CA TYR A 159 -3.02 -8.57 12.93
C TYR A 159 -4.27 -7.94 13.50
N THR A 160 -5.42 -8.46 13.14
CA THR A 160 -6.67 -8.19 13.85
C THR A 160 -6.88 -9.32 14.86
N LEU A 161 -6.98 -8.97 16.13
CA LEU A 161 -7.23 -9.92 17.19
C LEU A 161 -8.73 -10.24 17.25
N LYS A 162 -9.07 -11.51 17.14
CA LYS A 162 -10.45 -11.97 17.39
C LYS A 162 -10.54 -12.40 18.83
N THR A 163 -11.55 -11.90 19.54
CA THR A 163 -11.87 -12.39 20.87
C THR A 163 -12.38 -13.83 20.75
N VAL A 164 -11.70 -14.77 21.38
CA VAL A 164 -12.17 -16.14 21.52
C VAL A 164 -12.76 -16.26 22.91
N GLU A 165 -14.04 -16.53 23.01
CA GLU A 165 -14.65 -16.90 24.29
C GLU A 165 -14.05 -18.25 24.74
N VAL A 166 -13.26 -18.23 25.79
CA VAL A 166 -12.81 -19.46 26.43
C VAL A 166 -13.99 -20.00 27.22
N PRO A 167 -14.44 -21.22 26.94
CA PRO A 167 -15.51 -21.81 27.73
C PRO A 167 -15.11 -21.79 29.21
N GLY A 168 -15.87 -21.07 30.02
CA GLY A 168 -15.63 -20.99 31.44
C GLY A 168 -15.62 -22.41 32.01
N LYS A 169 -14.59 -22.76 32.81
CA LYS A 169 -14.67 -23.94 33.66
C LYS A 169 -15.89 -23.75 34.55
N SER A 170 -16.90 -24.56 34.34
CA SER A 170 -17.99 -24.67 35.28
C SER A 170 -17.38 -25.05 36.63
N GLU A 171 -17.33 -24.10 37.54
CA GLU A 171 -17.06 -24.42 38.96
C GLU A 171 -18.16 -25.38 39.40
N GLY A 172 -17.75 -26.63 39.55
CA GLY A 172 -18.62 -27.68 40.08
C GLY A 172 -19.00 -27.32 41.50
N GLY A 173 -20.28 -26.99 41.63
CA GLY A 173 -20.88 -26.82 42.94
C GLY A 173 -20.73 -28.09 43.78
N LYS A 174 -20.34 -27.90 44.99
CA LYS A 174 -20.67 -28.77 46.12
C LYS A 174 -21.67 -28.08 47.01
#